data_473d4b1877fa897a93c160fe3addebf8
#
_entry.id   473d4b1877fa897a93c160fe3addebf8
#
_cell.length_a   1.000
_cell.length_b   1.000
_cell.length_c   1.000
_cell.angle_alpha   90.00
_cell.angle_beta   90.00
_cell.angle_gamma   90.00
#
_symmetry.space_group_name_H-M   'P 1'
#
loop_
_entity.id
_entity.type
_entity.pdbx_description
1 polymer ?
#
loop_
_entity_poly.entity_id
_entity_poly.type
_entity_poly.pdbx_seq_one_letter_code
_entity_poly.pdbx_strand_id
1 'polypeptide(L)'
;FDKENHYILPSVSVPKSIRSTYSMYSDIDKIEYDSIISKLETSPIDYLKNKYQLIKEFYDLDKTISMNDFMAIEEFIEENEFFNLYDELSELAKQEYPGTSLPSYYKGRFIEETGDPKKAMYIYRSAYNMKEVKGLTKEYLLELAERIKEDFNY
;
A
#
# COMPACT_ATOMS: atom_id res chain seq x y z
N PHE A 1 30.06 4.59 25.13
CA PHE A 1 31.25 4.92 24.31
C PHE A 1 32.57 4.40 24.85
N ASP A 2 32.58 3.79 26.05
CA ASP A 2 33.82 3.56 26.78
C ASP A 2 34.58 2.24 26.50
N LYS A 3 34.26 1.46 25.48
CA LYS A 3 34.95 0.19 25.22
C LYS A 3 35.29 -0.17 23.78
N GLU A 4 35.02 0.72 22.82
CA GLU A 4 35.37 0.46 21.42
C GLU A 4 36.57 1.35 21.03
N ASN A 5 37.68 0.75 20.64
CA ASN A 5 38.82 1.50 20.17
C ASN A 5 38.55 2.05 18.76
N HIS A 6 39.30 3.04 18.33
CA HIS A 6 39.14 3.74 17.04
C HIS A 6 39.11 2.85 15.78
N TYR A 7 39.56 1.61 15.86
CA TYR A 7 39.60 0.66 14.76
C TYR A 7 38.33 -0.22 14.67
N ILE A 8 37.57 -0.30 15.75
CA ILE A 8 36.35 -1.12 15.82
C ILE A 8 35.11 -0.28 15.48
N LEU A 9 35.09 1.00 15.85
CA LEU A 9 33.98 1.93 15.57
C LEU A 9 33.53 1.98 14.11
N PRO A 10 34.42 2.09 13.10
CA PRO A 10 33.99 2.08 11.70
C PRO A 10 33.39 0.73 11.26
N SER A 11 33.88 -0.38 11.78
CA SER A 11 33.36 -1.72 11.40
C SER A 11 31.99 -2.02 11.96
N VAL A 12 31.56 -1.32 13.02
CA VAL A 12 30.23 -1.47 13.65
C VAL A 12 29.27 -0.39 13.17
N SER A 13 29.74 0.86 13.02
CA SER A 13 28.90 2.00 12.66
C SER A 13 28.50 2.04 11.17
N VAL A 14 29.40 1.63 10.30
CA VAL A 14 29.11 1.59 8.84
C VAL A 14 28.02 0.57 8.50
N PRO A 15 28.01 -0.67 8.99
CA PRO A 15 26.89 -1.60 8.78
C PRO A 15 25.56 -1.11 9.34
N LYS A 16 25.56 -0.44 10.49
CA LYS A 16 24.33 0.13 11.10
C LYS A 16 23.78 1.29 10.28
N SER A 17 24.63 2.21 9.83
CA SER A 17 24.21 3.31 8.97
C SER A 17 23.73 2.84 7.61
N ILE A 18 24.37 1.87 7.00
CA ILE A 18 23.93 1.23 5.75
C ILE A 18 22.55 0.58 5.97
N ARG A 19 22.34 -0.19 7.04
CA ARG A 19 21.04 -0.80 7.34
C ARG A 19 19.94 0.24 7.53
N SER A 20 20.17 1.33 8.28
CA SER A 20 19.18 2.37 8.49
C SER A 20 18.84 3.11 7.19
N THR A 21 19.81 3.29 6.33
CA THR A 21 19.63 3.89 5.00
C THR A 21 18.82 2.97 4.08
N TYR A 22 19.17 1.67 4.05
CA TYR A 22 18.43 0.69 3.24
C TYR A 22 17.01 0.42 3.76
N SER A 23 16.78 0.46 5.07
CA SER A 23 15.42 0.25 5.62
C SER A 23 14.44 1.34 5.21
N MET A 24 14.91 2.58 5.06
CA MET A 24 14.05 3.66 4.55
C MET A 24 13.65 3.44 3.08
N TYR A 25 14.54 2.87 2.28
CA TYR A 25 14.32 2.66 0.84
C TYR A 25 13.54 1.37 0.52
N SER A 26 13.54 0.40 1.44
CA SER A 26 12.84 -0.88 1.26
C SER A 26 11.33 -0.72 1.38
N ASP A 27 10.61 -1.66 0.78
CA ASP A 27 9.17 -1.79 0.99
C ASP A 27 8.87 -2.05 2.47
N ILE A 28 7.65 -1.75 2.91
CA ILE A 28 7.15 -2.04 4.25
C ILE A 28 7.28 -3.55 4.47
N ASP A 29 8.12 -3.92 5.42
CA ASP A 29 8.28 -5.30 5.84
C ASP A 29 7.42 -5.59 7.09
N LYS A 30 7.41 -6.86 7.52
CA LYS A 30 6.65 -7.24 8.71
C LYS A 30 7.08 -6.49 9.98
N ILE A 31 8.37 -6.15 10.10
CA ILE A 31 8.89 -5.43 11.27
C ILE A 31 8.38 -3.99 11.28
N GLU A 32 8.42 -3.31 10.14
CA GLU A 32 7.88 -1.96 9.98
C GLU A 32 6.36 -1.95 10.19
N TYR A 33 5.65 -2.94 9.63
CA TYR A 33 4.22 -3.10 9.85
C TYR A 33 3.88 -3.26 11.33
N ASP A 34 4.42 -4.27 12.01
CA ASP A 34 4.11 -4.60 13.41
C ASP A 34 4.56 -3.51 14.41
N SER A 35 5.63 -2.79 14.12
CA SER A 35 6.19 -1.79 15.03
C SER A 35 5.65 -0.37 14.80
N ILE A 36 5.24 -0.03 13.58
CA ILE A 36 4.85 1.33 13.19
C ILE A 36 3.42 1.32 12.64
N ILE A 37 3.15 0.66 11.51
CA ILE A 37 1.88 0.79 10.78
C ILE A 37 0.70 0.37 11.65
N SER A 38 0.75 -0.80 12.28
CA SER A 38 -0.32 -1.34 13.13
C SER A 38 -0.65 -0.47 14.36
N LYS A 39 0.20 0.51 14.69
CA LYS A 39 0.08 1.39 15.86
C LYS A 39 -0.16 2.84 15.49
N LEU A 40 -0.36 3.14 14.21
CA LEU A 40 -0.59 4.51 13.77
C LEU A 40 -1.89 5.07 14.35
N GLU A 41 -1.79 6.23 14.98
CA GLU A 41 -2.93 7.06 15.39
C GLU A 41 -3.33 8.07 14.29
N THR A 42 -2.56 8.15 13.22
CA THR A 42 -2.75 9.03 12.07
C THR A 42 -3.05 8.22 10.82
N SER A 43 -3.34 8.90 9.70
CA SER A 43 -3.61 8.22 8.42
C SER A 43 -2.41 7.38 7.97
N PRO A 44 -2.59 6.07 7.72
CA PRO A 44 -1.55 5.22 7.15
C PRO A 44 -1.18 5.64 5.71
N ILE A 45 -2.10 6.31 5.01
CA ILE A 45 -1.87 6.83 3.67
C ILE A 45 -0.92 8.04 3.73
N ASP A 46 -1.07 8.91 4.72
CA ASP A 46 -0.14 10.01 4.95
C ASP A 46 1.24 9.50 5.36
N TYR A 47 1.30 8.44 6.18
CA TYR A 47 2.58 7.77 6.46
C TYR A 47 3.26 7.31 5.18
N LEU A 48 2.52 6.64 4.29
CA LEU A 48 3.03 6.14 3.02
C LEU A 48 3.54 7.27 2.12
N LYS A 49 2.76 8.34 1.96
CA LYS A 49 3.16 9.54 1.20
C LYS A 49 4.44 10.15 1.76
N ASN A 50 4.53 10.31 3.08
CA ASN A 50 5.70 10.86 3.74
C ASN A 50 6.95 9.97 3.58
N LYS A 51 6.81 8.65 3.67
CA LYS A 51 7.89 7.71 3.42
C LYS A 51 8.50 7.92 2.03
N TYR A 52 7.69 8.01 0.99
CA TYR A 52 8.17 8.19 -0.38
C TYR A 52 8.67 9.61 -0.66
N GLN A 53 8.11 10.62 0.00
CA GLN A 53 8.65 11.98 -0.02
C GLN A 53 10.08 12.03 0.56
N LEU A 54 10.31 11.36 1.70
CA LEU A 54 11.64 11.25 2.31
C LEU A 54 12.63 10.50 1.41
N ILE A 55 12.19 9.41 0.76
CA ILE A 55 13.02 8.68 -0.22
C ILE A 55 13.46 9.64 -1.34
N LYS A 56 12.55 10.43 -1.88
CA LYS A 56 12.85 11.42 -2.91
C LYS A 56 13.85 12.47 -2.43
N GLU A 57 13.65 13.01 -1.24
CA GLU A 57 14.52 14.06 -0.68
C GLU A 57 15.94 13.55 -0.36
N PHE A 58 16.06 12.33 0.19
CA PHE A 58 17.36 11.78 0.60
C PHE A 58 18.17 11.18 -0.55
N TYR A 59 17.49 10.62 -1.55
CA TYR A 59 18.16 9.88 -2.64
C TYR A 59 18.07 10.57 -3.99
N ASP A 60 17.33 11.68 -4.08
CA ASP A 60 17.03 12.38 -5.36
C ASP A 60 16.40 11.42 -6.40
N LEU A 61 15.53 10.52 -5.92
CA LEU A 61 14.89 9.48 -6.73
C LEU A 61 13.37 9.58 -6.62
N ASP A 62 12.73 9.73 -7.76
CA ASP A 62 11.27 9.57 -7.91
C ASP A 62 10.94 8.07 -7.96
N LYS A 63 10.70 7.47 -6.79
CA LYS A 63 10.29 6.07 -6.68
C LYS A 63 8.77 5.99 -6.63
N THR A 64 8.16 5.22 -7.53
CA THR A 64 6.75 4.86 -7.45
C THR A 64 6.48 4.02 -6.20
N ILE A 65 5.40 4.30 -5.49
CA ILE A 65 4.98 3.51 -4.33
C ILE A 65 4.81 2.06 -4.75
N SER A 66 5.43 1.13 -4.02
CA SER A 66 5.41 -0.28 -4.40
C SER A 66 4.04 -0.92 -4.16
N MET A 67 3.74 -1.98 -4.92
CA MET A 67 2.53 -2.77 -4.66
C MET A 67 2.52 -3.41 -3.27
N ASN A 68 3.70 -3.80 -2.74
CA ASN A 68 3.79 -4.35 -1.40
C ASN A 68 3.39 -3.31 -0.34
N ASP A 69 3.75 -2.04 -0.54
CA ASP A 69 3.38 -0.97 0.37
C ASP A 69 1.89 -0.64 0.30
N PHE A 70 1.29 -0.66 -0.91
CA PHE A 70 -0.17 -0.58 -1.06
C PHE A 70 -0.89 -1.70 -0.31
N MET A 71 -0.40 -2.94 -0.44
CA MET A 71 -0.97 -4.11 0.25
C MET A 71 -0.83 -4.01 1.77
N ALA A 72 0.26 -3.46 2.28
CA ALA A 72 0.42 -3.23 3.73
C ALA A 72 -0.58 -2.21 4.28
N ILE A 73 -0.89 -1.16 3.51
CA ILE A 73 -1.95 -0.21 3.90
C ILE A 73 -3.34 -0.83 3.80
N GLU A 74 -3.59 -1.66 2.79
CA GLU A 74 -4.83 -2.43 2.65
C GLU A 74 -5.04 -3.34 3.86
N GLU A 75 -4.01 -4.11 4.29
CA GLU A 75 -4.05 -4.96 5.48
C GLU A 75 -4.44 -4.14 6.73
N PHE A 76 -3.84 -2.96 6.91
CA PHE A 76 -4.20 -2.06 8.02
C PHE A 76 -5.68 -1.62 7.96
N ILE A 77 -6.18 -1.28 6.77
CA ILE A 77 -7.58 -0.88 6.58
C ILE A 77 -8.52 -2.02 6.95
N GLU A 78 -8.23 -3.25 6.49
CA GLU A 78 -9.04 -4.43 6.77
C GLU A 78 -9.03 -4.80 8.26
N GLU A 79 -7.86 -4.83 8.90
CA GLU A 79 -7.72 -5.18 10.31
C GLU A 79 -8.43 -4.21 11.25
N ASN A 80 -8.54 -2.92 10.87
CA ASN A 80 -9.17 -1.88 11.68
C ASN A 80 -10.56 -1.48 11.20
N GLU A 81 -11.07 -2.09 10.13
CA GLU A 81 -12.37 -1.76 9.51
C GLU A 81 -12.48 -0.28 9.09
N PHE A 82 -11.36 0.35 8.71
CA PHE A 82 -11.32 1.75 8.29
C PHE A 82 -11.63 1.91 6.79
N PHE A 83 -12.67 1.27 6.31
CA PHE A 83 -13.02 1.14 4.90
C PHE A 83 -13.21 2.46 4.15
N ASN A 84 -13.50 3.54 4.84
CA ASN A 84 -13.55 4.88 4.26
C ASN A 84 -12.20 5.34 3.69
N LEU A 85 -11.08 4.80 4.17
CA LEU A 85 -9.73 5.11 3.66
C LEU A 85 -9.48 4.54 2.26
N TYR A 86 -10.25 3.56 1.82
CA TYR A 86 -10.14 3.04 0.45
C TYR A 86 -10.38 4.10 -0.63
N ASP A 87 -11.18 5.13 -0.35
CA ASP A 87 -11.38 6.22 -1.31
C ASP A 87 -10.08 7.01 -1.55
N GLU A 88 -9.40 7.39 -0.46
CA GLU A 88 -8.11 8.07 -0.54
C GLU A 88 -7.02 7.17 -1.13
N LEU A 89 -7.00 5.88 -0.78
CA LEU A 89 -6.07 4.90 -1.33
C LEU A 89 -6.28 4.72 -2.84
N SER A 90 -7.54 4.76 -3.31
CA SER A 90 -7.89 4.74 -4.73
C SER A 90 -7.32 5.95 -5.48
N GLU A 91 -7.44 7.15 -4.91
CA GLU A 91 -6.89 8.36 -5.54
C GLU A 91 -5.35 8.34 -5.56
N LEU A 92 -4.70 7.84 -4.51
CA LEU A 92 -3.25 7.64 -4.50
C LEU A 92 -2.83 6.60 -5.57
N ALA A 93 -3.55 5.48 -5.66
CA ALA A 93 -3.31 4.47 -6.69
C ALA A 93 -3.46 5.02 -8.11
N LYS A 94 -4.39 5.95 -8.33
CA LYS A 94 -4.57 6.61 -9.63
C LYS A 94 -3.41 7.52 -10.02
N GLN A 95 -2.76 8.14 -9.04
CA GLN A 95 -1.56 8.95 -9.25
C GLN A 95 -0.34 8.07 -9.57
N GLU A 96 -0.14 6.99 -8.81
CA GLU A 96 1.04 6.13 -8.90
C GLU A 96 0.96 5.09 -10.04
N TYR A 97 -0.24 4.61 -10.34
CA TYR A 97 -0.52 3.55 -11.34
C TYR A 97 -1.62 3.96 -12.32
N PRO A 98 -1.42 5.06 -13.07
CA PRO A 98 -2.44 5.54 -14.00
C PRO A 98 -2.74 4.50 -15.11
N GLY A 99 -4.03 4.33 -15.44
CA GLY A 99 -4.47 3.40 -16.48
C GLY A 99 -4.45 1.92 -16.10
N THR A 100 -4.14 1.59 -14.85
CA THR A 100 -4.19 0.23 -14.32
C THR A 100 -5.50 -0.07 -13.60
N SER A 101 -5.72 -1.35 -13.27
CA SER A 101 -6.89 -1.81 -12.51
C SER A 101 -6.87 -1.43 -11.03
N LEU A 102 -5.71 -1.05 -10.48
CA LEU A 102 -5.52 -0.80 -9.04
C LEU A 102 -6.44 0.29 -8.49
N PRO A 103 -6.56 1.49 -9.11
CA PRO A 103 -7.49 2.52 -8.64
C PRO A 103 -8.94 2.03 -8.59
N SER A 104 -9.36 1.28 -9.62
CA SER A 104 -10.72 0.74 -9.68
C SER A 104 -10.96 -0.35 -8.64
N TYR A 105 -9.96 -1.15 -8.32
CA TYR A 105 -10.04 -2.11 -7.23
C TYR A 105 -10.32 -1.42 -5.90
N TYR A 106 -9.51 -0.45 -5.49
CA TYR A 106 -9.73 0.25 -4.22
C TYR A 106 -11.03 1.08 -4.22
N LYS A 107 -11.40 1.66 -5.36
CA LYS A 107 -12.71 2.35 -5.47
C LYS A 107 -13.87 1.37 -5.33
N GLY A 108 -13.75 0.19 -5.90
CA GLY A 108 -14.71 -0.90 -5.73
C GLY A 108 -14.84 -1.31 -4.27
N ARG A 109 -13.71 -1.55 -3.57
CA ARG A 109 -13.68 -1.85 -2.13
C ARG A 109 -14.38 -0.77 -1.31
N PHE A 110 -14.07 0.50 -1.54
CA PHE A 110 -14.74 1.61 -0.88
C PHE A 110 -16.26 1.56 -1.06
N ILE A 111 -16.73 1.42 -2.29
CA ILE A 111 -18.17 1.44 -2.61
C ILE A 111 -18.89 0.20 -2.06
N GLU A 112 -18.24 -0.97 -2.10
CA GLU A 112 -18.76 -2.21 -1.55
C GLU A 112 -18.99 -2.09 -0.03
N GLU A 113 -17.96 -1.66 0.70
CA GLU A 113 -18.00 -1.56 2.16
C GLU A 113 -18.87 -0.39 2.67
N THR A 114 -19.06 0.65 1.86
CA THR A 114 -19.92 1.80 2.20
C THR A 114 -21.38 1.66 1.77
N GLY A 115 -21.77 0.49 1.24
CA GLY A 115 -23.16 0.09 1.11
C GLY A 115 -23.79 0.16 -0.28
N ASP A 116 -22.99 0.24 -1.37
CA ASP A 116 -23.49 0.09 -2.74
C ASP A 116 -22.79 -1.07 -3.49
N PRO A 117 -23.01 -2.33 -3.07
CA PRO A 117 -22.36 -3.49 -3.67
C PRO A 117 -22.68 -3.63 -5.17
N LYS A 118 -23.86 -3.23 -5.62
CA LYS A 118 -24.20 -3.26 -7.05
C LYS A 118 -23.30 -2.36 -7.88
N LYS A 119 -23.04 -1.15 -7.40
CA LYS A 119 -22.13 -0.21 -8.06
C LYS A 119 -20.69 -0.72 -8.00
N ALA A 120 -20.25 -1.30 -6.88
CA ALA A 120 -18.94 -1.93 -6.75
C ALA A 120 -18.74 -3.04 -7.78
N MET A 121 -19.72 -3.93 -7.97
CA MET A 121 -19.70 -4.97 -8.99
C MET A 121 -19.43 -4.41 -10.39
N TYR A 122 -20.10 -3.32 -10.78
CA TYR A 122 -19.86 -2.68 -12.08
C TYR A 122 -18.46 -2.08 -12.19
N ILE A 123 -17.92 -1.52 -11.10
CA ILE A 123 -16.56 -0.97 -11.06
C ILE A 123 -15.54 -2.10 -11.28
N TYR A 124 -15.66 -3.23 -10.56
CA TYR A 124 -14.76 -4.39 -10.75
C TYR A 124 -14.82 -4.93 -12.18
N ARG A 125 -16.01 -5.07 -12.77
CA ARG A 125 -16.15 -5.50 -14.16
C ARG A 125 -15.52 -4.53 -15.16
N SER A 126 -15.64 -3.22 -14.93
CA SER A 126 -15.04 -2.21 -15.81
C SER A 126 -13.51 -2.26 -15.79
N ALA A 127 -12.94 -2.61 -14.64
CA ALA A 127 -11.49 -2.74 -14.45
C ALA A 127 -10.87 -3.89 -15.24
N TYR A 128 -11.66 -4.87 -15.69
CA TYR A 128 -11.19 -5.99 -16.53
C TYR A 128 -10.45 -5.55 -17.80
N ASN A 129 -10.85 -4.41 -18.39
CA ASN A 129 -10.22 -3.87 -19.59
C ASN A 129 -8.97 -3.02 -19.31
N MET A 130 -8.63 -2.81 -18.04
CA MET A 130 -7.47 -2.03 -17.64
C MET A 130 -6.21 -2.90 -17.58
N LYS A 131 -5.04 -2.25 -17.49
CA LYS A 131 -3.77 -2.97 -17.33
C LYS A 131 -3.68 -3.56 -15.92
N GLU A 132 -3.27 -4.80 -15.83
CA GLU A 132 -3.00 -5.47 -14.55
C GLU A 132 -1.79 -4.89 -13.83
N VAL A 133 -1.76 -5.05 -12.52
CA VAL A 133 -0.60 -4.82 -11.68
C VAL A 133 -0.21 -6.10 -10.94
N LYS A 134 1.02 -6.16 -10.43
CA LYS A 134 1.48 -7.32 -9.67
C LYS A 134 0.55 -7.59 -8.47
N GLY A 135 0.03 -8.80 -8.39
CA GLY A 135 -0.83 -9.24 -7.30
C GLY A 135 -2.32 -8.95 -7.48
N LEU A 136 -2.72 -8.21 -8.53
CA LEU A 136 -4.11 -7.92 -8.84
C LEU A 136 -4.42 -8.32 -10.29
N THR A 137 -4.99 -9.51 -10.47
CA THR A 137 -5.33 -10.06 -11.78
C THR A 137 -6.75 -9.69 -12.21
N LYS A 138 -7.00 -9.77 -13.50
CA LYS A 138 -8.34 -9.55 -14.07
C LYS A 138 -9.34 -10.60 -13.61
N GLU A 139 -8.88 -11.83 -13.47
CA GLU A 139 -9.68 -12.96 -12.98
C GLU A 139 -10.17 -12.67 -11.56
N TYR A 140 -9.30 -12.21 -10.68
CA TYR A 140 -9.68 -11.84 -9.31
C TYR A 140 -10.75 -10.74 -9.27
N LEU A 141 -10.64 -9.73 -10.13
CA LEU A 141 -11.66 -8.66 -10.22
C LEU A 141 -13.02 -9.20 -10.69
N LEU A 142 -13.02 -10.18 -11.61
CA LEU A 142 -14.24 -10.84 -12.02
C LEU A 142 -14.82 -11.70 -10.92
N GLU A 143 -13.98 -12.41 -10.15
CA GLU A 143 -14.42 -13.21 -8.99
C GLU A 143 -15.10 -12.32 -7.95
N LEU A 144 -14.55 -11.12 -7.65
CA LEU A 144 -15.19 -10.16 -6.76
C LEU A 144 -16.57 -9.72 -7.28
N ALA A 145 -16.65 -9.43 -8.58
CA ALA A 145 -17.92 -9.02 -9.19
C ALA A 145 -18.98 -10.14 -9.20
N GLU A 146 -18.59 -11.39 -9.48
CA GLU A 146 -19.52 -12.53 -9.45
C GLU A 146 -19.94 -12.88 -8.01
N ARG A 147 -19.04 -12.82 -7.03
CA ARG A 147 -19.38 -12.97 -5.61
C ARG A 147 -20.49 -11.99 -5.22
N ILE A 148 -20.35 -10.69 -5.52
CA ILE A 148 -21.38 -9.69 -5.20
C ILE A 148 -22.69 -10.01 -5.90
N LYS A 149 -22.64 -10.45 -7.15
CA LYS A 149 -23.83 -10.82 -7.93
C LYS A 149 -24.58 -11.99 -7.27
N GLU A 150 -23.84 -13.01 -6.81
CA GLU A 150 -24.40 -14.18 -6.15
C GLU A 150 -24.98 -13.83 -4.77
N ASP A 151 -24.23 -13.08 -3.93
CA ASP A 151 -24.62 -12.72 -2.57
C ASP A 151 -25.88 -11.87 -2.52
N PHE A 152 -26.08 -11.00 -3.50
CA PHE A 152 -27.21 -10.06 -3.55
C PHE A 152 -28.26 -10.41 -4.62
N ASN A 153 -28.11 -11.51 -5.36
CA ASN A 153 -29.03 -11.95 -6.44
C ASN A 153 -29.27 -10.88 -7.52
N TYR A 154 -28.21 -10.22 -7.99
CA TYR A 154 -28.29 -9.21 -9.05
C TYR A 154 -28.30 -9.81 -10.48
#